data_24a1fd05944117ba97ed10d57e625978
#
_entry.id   24a1fd05944117ba97ed10d57e625978
#
_cell.length_a   1.000
_cell.length_b   1.000
_cell.length_c   1.000
_cell.angle_alpha   90.00
_cell.angle_beta   90.00
_cell.angle_gamma   90.00
#
_symmetry.space_group_name_H-M   'P 1'
#
loop_
_entity.id
_entity.type
_entity.pdbx_description
1 polymer ?
#
loop_
_entity_poly.entity_id
_entity_poly.type
_entity_poly.pdbx_seq_one_letter_code
_entity_poly.pdbx_strand_id
1 'polypeptide(L)'
;MTESGDVNILNTLLGSEFEAVAAYQVGVESGLLQKPVRALAVQFQGQHKAHADFLFKKVKTLGGKPVEPKQTADYKFPVETLKSQADVLRFAAGLEHAAAVGYLGTVPRFADRDLAKDVASILGDEAMHWAILRQALGENPVPQAYIS
;
A
#
# COMPACT_ATOMS: atom_id res chain seq x y z
N MET A 1 -18.47 16.24 4.20
CA MET A 1 -18.26 15.17 5.21
C MET A 1 -17.80 15.80 6.50
N THR A 2 -18.00 15.12 7.62
CA THR A 2 -17.59 15.57 8.95
C THR A 2 -16.20 15.02 9.28
N GLU A 3 -15.54 15.56 10.31
CA GLU A 3 -14.26 15.00 10.83
C GLU A 3 -14.37 13.50 11.14
N SER A 4 -15.53 13.03 11.59
CA SER A 4 -15.81 11.60 11.77
C SER A 4 -15.70 10.82 10.45
N GLY A 5 -16.11 11.43 9.34
CA GLY A 5 -15.96 10.83 8.00
C GLY A 5 -14.49 10.69 7.61
N ASP A 6 -13.69 11.71 7.86
CA ASP A 6 -12.25 11.70 7.57
C ASP A 6 -11.52 10.62 8.40
N VAL A 7 -11.86 10.50 9.70
CA VAL A 7 -11.32 9.43 10.56
C VAL A 7 -11.62 8.03 9.99
N ASN A 8 -12.84 7.81 9.51
CA ASN A 8 -13.21 6.52 8.92
C ASN A 8 -12.42 6.21 7.65
N ILE A 9 -12.22 7.20 6.79
CA ILE A 9 -11.40 7.06 5.57
C ILE A 9 -9.95 6.75 5.96
N LEU A 10 -9.36 7.53 6.87
CA LEU A 10 -7.98 7.30 7.34
C LEU A 10 -7.79 5.92 7.93
N ASN A 11 -8.75 5.41 8.71
CA ASN A 11 -8.69 4.07 9.29
C ASN A 11 -8.79 2.97 8.23
N THR A 12 -9.59 3.16 7.19
CA THR A 12 -9.63 2.23 6.06
C THR A 12 -8.28 2.17 5.36
N LEU A 13 -7.68 3.32 5.10
CA LEU A 13 -6.35 3.40 4.47
C LEU A 13 -5.27 2.81 5.38
N LEU A 14 -5.33 3.08 6.68
CA LEU A 14 -4.40 2.51 7.67
C LEU A 14 -4.45 0.99 7.68
N GLY A 15 -5.64 0.41 7.66
CA GLY A 15 -5.81 -1.04 7.57
C GLY A 15 -5.18 -1.62 6.30
N SER A 16 -5.31 -0.93 5.17
CA SER A 16 -4.68 -1.32 3.90
C SER A 16 -3.16 -1.24 3.96
N GLU A 17 -2.60 -0.26 4.65
CA GLU A 17 -1.14 -0.15 4.84
C GLU A 17 -0.61 -1.29 5.72
N PHE A 18 -1.30 -1.66 6.78
CA PHE A 18 -0.92 -2.82 7.59
C PHE A 18 -0.93 -4.11 6.77
N GLU A 19 -1.93 -4.28 5.90
CA GLU A 19 -1.99 -5.40 4.96
C GLU A 19 -0.79 -5.40 4.01
N ALA A 20 -0.45 -4.25 3.43
CA ALA A 20 0.71 -4.11 2.54
C ALA A 20 2.03 -4.46 3.26
N VAL A 21 2.23 -3.97 4.48
CA VAL A 21 3.42 -4.31 5.30
C VAL A 21 3.52 -5.82 5.50
N ALA A 22 2.42 -6.48 5.83
CA ALA A 22 2.39 -7.93 6.03
C ALA A 22 2.64 -8.70 4.72
N ALA A 23 2.07 -8.23 3.60
CA ALA A 23 2.28 -8.84 2.29
C ALA A 23 3.75 -8.76 1.84
N TYR A 24 4.38 -7.62 1.99
CA TYR A 24 5.81 -7.46 1.70
C TYR A 24 6.68 -8.34 2.60
N GLN A 25 6.31 -8.52 3.87
CA GLN A 25 7.02 -9.41 4.77
C GLN A 25 6.97 -10.85 4.28
N VAL A 26 5.82 -11.32 3.83
CA VAL A 26 5.67 -12.65 3.21
C VAL A 26 6.59 -12.80 2.00
N GLY A 27 6.64 -11.80 1.12
CA GLY A 27 7.53 -11.80 -0.04
C GLY A 27 9.00 -11.85 0.33
N VAL A 28 9.42 -11.00 1.26
CA VAL A 28 10.81 -10.92 1.75
C VAL A 28 11.28 -12.23 2.38
N GLU A 29 10.41 -12.92 3.11
CA GLU A 29 10.70 -14.19 3.80
C GLU A 29 10.52 -15.43 2.92
N SER A 30 9.95 -15.29 1.73
CA SER A 30 9.63 -16.42 0.84
C SER A 30 10.85 -17.21 0.36
N GLY A 31 12.03 -16.60 0.34
CA GLY A 31 13.22 -17.18 -0.26
C GLY A 31 13.21 -17.17 -1.79
N LEU A 32 12.17 -16.59 -2.43
CA LEU A 32 12.00 -16.56 -3.88
C LEU A 32 12.63 -15.35 -4.57
N LEU A 33 12.99 -14.32 -3.81
CA LEU A 33 13.49 -13.05 -4.35
C LEU A 33 15.02 -13.06 -4.44
N GLN A 34 15.56 -12.72 -5.62
CA GLN A 34 16.97 -12.41 -5.77
C GLN A 34 17.35 -11.17 -4.96
N LYS A 35 18.62 -11.05 -4.58
CA LYS A 35 19.09 -9.98 -3.68
C LYS A 35 18.64 -8.56 -4.07
N PRO A 36 18.78 -8.11 -5.35
CA PRO A 36 18.34 -6.75 -5.72
C PRO A 36 16.84 -6.54 -5.57
N VAL A 37 16.04 -7.54 -5.92
CA VAL A 37 14.57 -7.48 -5.81
C VAL A 37 14.13 -7.53 -4.34
N ARG A 38 14.80 -8.36 -3.53
CA ARG A 38 14.55 -8.42 -2.10
C ARG A 38 14.85 -7.07 -1.42
N ALA A 39 15.95 -6.42 -1.79
CA ALA A 39 16.29 -5.09 -1.28
C ALA A 39 15.23 -4.05 -1.64
N LEU A 40 14.71 -4.11 -2.87
CA LEU A 40 13.61 -3.26 -3.33
C LEU A 40 12.34 -3.50 -2.50
N ALA A 41 11.99 -4.77 -2.26
CA ALA A 41 10.83 -5.13 -1.44
C ALA A 41 10.96 -4.61 0.00
N VAL A 42 12.14 -4.71 0.61
CA VAL A 42 12.41 -4.14 1.94
C VAL A 42 12.25 -2.62 1.94
N GLN A 43 12.74 -1.95 0.90
CA GLN A 43 12.58 -0.49 0.74
C GLN A 43 11.09 -0.10 0.67
N PHE A 44 10.31 -0.77 -0.17
CA PHE A 44 8.88 -0.49 -0.32
C PHE A 44 8.11 -0.78 0.97
N GLN A 45 8.43 -1.89 1.64
CA GLN A 45 7.85 -2.18 2.96
C GLN A 45 8.12 -1.04 3.95
N GLY A 46 9.32 -0.49 3.96
CA GLY A 46 9.67 0.66 4.81
C GLY A 46 8.83 1.89 4.51
N GLN A 47 8.49 2.12 3.24
CA GLN A 47 7.62 3.23 2.84
C GLN A 47 6.17 2.97 3.27
N HIS A 48 5.65 1.75 3.14
CA HIS A 48 4.33 1.39 3.69
C HIS A 48 4.27 1.56 5.22
N LYS A 49 5.33 1.22 5.94
CA LYS A 49 5.42 1.48 7.39
C LYS A 49 5.35 2.98 7.68
N ALA A 50 6.01 3.81 6.88
CA ALA A 50 5.96 5.28 7.02
C ALA A 50 4.55 5.82 6.73
N HIS A 51 3.86 5.31 5.70
CA HIS A 51 2.47 5.65 5.41
C HIS A 51 1.56 5.27 6.58
N ALA A 52 1.71 4.07 7.11
CA ALA A 52 0.93 3.59 8.25
C ALA A 52 1.14 4.47 9.50
N ASP A 53 2.38 4.84 9.81
CA ASP A 53 2.71 5.72 10.94
C ASP A 53 2.04 7.10 10.79
N PHE A 54 2.11 7.67 9.58
CA PHE A 54 1.46 8.93 9.26
C PHE A 54 -0.07 8.86 9.48
N LEU A 55 -0.72 7.87 8.90
CA LEU A 55 -2.17 7.68 9.00
C LEU A 55 -2.61 7.43 10.45
N PHE A 56 -1.86 6.60 11.19
CA PHE A 56 -2.08 6.33 12.60
C PHE A 56 -2.09 7.63 13.43
N LYS A 57 -1.07 8.46 13.24
CA LYS A 57 -0.94 9.75 13.94
C LYS A 57 -2.08 10.69 13.59
N LYS A 58 -2.50 10.74 12.33
CA LYS A 58 -3.62 11.60 11.89
C LYS A 58 -4.94 11.15 12.52
N VAL A 59 -5.22 9.85 12.57
CA VAL A 59 -6.42 9.34 13.25
C VAL A 59 -6.43 9.79 14.72
N LYS A 60 -5.30 9.65 15.42
CA LYS A 60 -5.19 10.08 16.82
C LYS A 60 -5.37 11.59 16.99
N THR A 61 -4.77 12.41 16.13
CA THR A 61 -4.86 13.86 16.16
C THR A 61 -6.32 14.32 15.99
N LEU A 62 -7.11 13.62 15.18
CA LEU A 62 -8.54 13.90 14.99
C LEU A 62 -9.43 13.29 16.09
N GLY A 63 -8.85 12.75 17.15
CA GLY A 63 -9.58 12.16 18.28
C GLY A 63 -10.17 10.78 18.00
N GLY A 64 -9.80 10.16 16.88
CA GLY A 64 -10.24 8.81 16.54
C GLY A 64 -9.40 7.72 17.21
N LYS A 65 -9.90 6.50 17.14
CA LYS A 65 -9.17 5.30 17.55
C LYS A 65 -8.58 4.62 16.32
N PRO A 66 -7.25 4.54 16.19
CA PRO A 66 -6.63 3.83 15.06
C PRO A 66 -6.99 2.34 15.08
N VAL A 67 -7.22 1.78 13.89
CA VAL A 67 -7.32 0.32 13.73
C VAL A 67 -5.98 -0.33 14.03
N GLU A 68 -6.04 -1.60 14.45
CA GLU A 68 -4.86 -2.40 14.76
C GLU A 68 -4.51 -3.32 13.59
N PRO A 69 -3.22 -3.67 13.41
CA PRO A 69 -2.83 -4.67 12.41
C PRO A 69 -3.39 -6.05 12.79
N LYS A 70 -3.74 -6.82 11.77
CA LYS A 70 -4.15 -8.22 11.94
C LYS A 70 -2.93 -9.14 11.98
N GLN A 71 -3.12 -10.39 12.44
CA GLN A 71 -2.15 -11.44 12.21
C GLN A 71 -2.02 -11.71 10.71
N THR A 72 -0.83 -12.06 10.24
CA THR A 72 -0.57 -12.28 8.80
C THR A 72 -1.54 -13.30 8.19
N ALA A 73 -1.84 -14.39 8.91
CA ALA A 73 -2.77 -15.42 8.44
C ALA A 73 -4.20 -14.89 8.19
N ASP A 74 -4.62 -13.86 8.90
CA ASP A 74 -5.98 -13.31 8.81
C ASP A 74 -6.18 -12.49 7.51
N TYR A 75 -5.10 -12.06 6.85
CA TYR A 75 -5.19 -11.39 5.54
C TYR A 75 -5.46 -12.38 4.39
N LYS A 76 -5.25 -13.69 4.60
CA LYS A 76 -5.52 -14.76 3.63
C LYS A 76 -4.80 -14.53 2.29
N PHE A 77 -3.52 -14.18 2.35
CA PHE A 77 -2.72 -14.05 1.14
C PHE A 77 -2.62 -15.39 0.39
N PRO A 78 -2.59 -15.38 -0.96
CA PRO A 78 -2.55 -16.60 -1.76
C PRO A 78 -1.14 -17.22 -1.81
N VAL A 79 -0.56 -17.51 -0.64
CA VAL A 79 0.84 -17.96 -0.49
C VAL A 79 1.13 -19.24 -1.26
N GLU A 80 0.14 -20.11 -1.41
CA GLU A 80 0.25 -21.37 -2.14
C GLU A 80 0.46 -21.17 -3.66
N THR A 81 0.15 -19.99 -4.18
CA THR A 81 0.34 -19.64 -5.60
C THR A 81 1.71 -18.99 -5.87
N LEU A 82 2.44 -18.61 -4.81
CA LEU A 82 3.74 -17.95 -4.93
C LEU A 82 4.84 -19.00 -5.09
N LYS A 83 5.25 -19.27 -6.32
CA LYS A 83 6.24 -20.31 -6.67
C LYS A 83 7.54 -19.77 -7.25
N SER A 84 7.57 -18.51 -7.64
CA SER A 84 8.70 -17.86 -8.31
C SER A 84 8.80 -16.39 -7.92
N GLN A 85 9.95 -15.76 -8.21
CA GLN A 85 10.09 -14.32 -8.06
C GLN A 85 9.02 -13.56 -8.87
N ALA A 86 8.74 -14.00 -10.10
CA ALA A 86 7.72 -13.38 -10.93
C ALA A 86 6.32 -13.43 -10.28
N ASP A 87 5.98 -14.53 -9.61
CA ASP A 87 4.71 -14.65 -8.89
C ASP A 87 4.63 -13.64 -7.74
N VAL A 88 5.71 -13.51 -6.97
CA VAL A 88 5.77 -12.53 -5.86
C VAL A 88 5.66 -11.10 -6.40
N LEU A 89 6.36 -10.78 -7.48
CA LEU A 89 6.30 -9.45 -8.12
C LEU A 89 4.91 -9.13 -8.66
N ARG A 90 4.23 -10.09 -9.28
CA ARG A 90 2.84 -9.89 -9.77
C ARG A 90 1.87 -9.67 -8.62
N PHE A 91 2.02 -10.43 -7.56
CA PHE A 91 1.21 -10.25 -6.34
C PHE A 91 1.40 -8.84 -5.77
N ALA A 92 2.65 -8.42 -5.58
CA ALA A 92 2.97 -7.07 -5.09
C ALA A 92 2.47 -5.98 -6.04
N ALA A 93 2.66 -6.13 -7.35
CA ALA A 93 2.18 -5.15 -8.34
C ALA A 93 0.66 -5.01 -8.32
N GLY A 94 -0.07 -6.11 -8.13
CA GLY A 94 -1.52 -6.08 -7.96
C GLY A 94 -1.95 -5.32 -6.72
N LEU A 95 -1.26 -5.51 -5.60
CA LEU A 95 -1.52 -4.77 -4.36
C LEU A 95 -1.24 -3.27 -4.52
N GLU A 96 -0.14 -2.90 -5.15
CA GLU A 96 0.22 -1.49 -5.37
C GLU A 96 -0.78 -0.79 -6.31
N HIS A 97 -1.21 -1.47 -7.37
CA HIS A 97 -2.23 -0.93 -8.27
C HIS A 97 -3.55 -0.71 -7.51
N ALA A 98 -3.99 -1.71 -6.76
CA ALA A 98 -5.20 -1.60 -5.95
C ALA A 98 -5.09 -0.48 -4.90
N ALA A 99 -3.92 -0.32 -4.28
CA ALA A 99 -3.65 0.76 -3.33
C ALA A 99 -3.75 2.13 -4.01
N ALA A 100 -3.11 2.32 -5.17
CA ALA A 100 -3.16 3.57 -5.91
C ALA A 100 -4.61 3.95 -6.29
N VAL A 101 -5.39 2.99 -6.80
CA VAL A 101 -6.82 3.19 -7.10
C VAL A 101 -7.62 3.50 -5.84
N GLY A 102 -7.36 2.80 -4.75
CA GLY A 102 -8.00 3.01 -3.45
C GLY A 102 -7.75 4.42 -2.91
N TYR A 103 -6.50 4.86 -2.90
CA TYR A 103 -6.14 6.22 -2.48
C TYR A 103 -6.81 7.28 -3.36
N LEU A 104 -6.77 7.10 -4.69
CA LEU A 104 -7.41 8.01 -5.63
C LEU A 104 -8.89 8.20 -5.32
N GLY A 105 -9.60 7.10 -5.04
CA GLY A 105 -11.02 7.12 -4.70
C GLY A 105 -11.35 7.85 -3.40
N THR A 106 -10.38 8.01 -2.49
CA THR A 106 -10.60 8.69 -1.21
C THR A 106 -10.34 10.20 -1.28
N VAL A 107 -9.46 10.66 -2.17
CA VAL A 107 -9.06 12.07 -2.27
C VAL A 107 -10.25 13.04 -2.30
N PRO A 108 -11.28 12.85 -3.15
CA PRO A 108 -12.40 13.79 -3.20
C PRO A 108 -13.36 13.69 -1.99
N ARG A 109 -13.21 12.68 -1.15
CA ARG A 109 -14.12 12.39 -0.04
C ARG A 109 -13.72 13.04 1.27
N PHE A 110 -12.47 13.52 1.38
CA PHE A 110 -12.02 14.21 2.59
C PHE A 110 -12.70 15.58 2.75
N ALA A 111 -13.18 15.87 3.95
CA ALA A 111 -13.65 17.20 4.32
C ALA A 111 -12.46 18.15 4.49
N ASP A 112 -11.38 17.67 5.11
CA ASP A 112 -10.12 18.41 5.28
C ASP A 112 -9.29 18.33 4.00
N ARG A 113 -9.02 19.49 3.39
CA ARG A 113 -8.24 19.57 2.14
C ARG A 113 -6.76 19.28 2.33
N ASP A 114 -6.21 19.53 3.49
CA ASP A 114 -4.82 19.18 3.79
C ASP A 114 -4.65 17.65 3.90
N LEU A 115 -5.63 16.95 4.47
CA LEU A 115 -5.66 15.49 4.45
C LEU A 115 -5.78 14.94 3.03
N ALA A 116 -6.63 15.54 2.19
CA ALA A 116 -6.75 15.15 0.78
C ALA A 116 -5.40 15.29 0.05
N LYS A 117 -4.68 16.37 0.30
CA LYS A 117 -3.34 16.62 -0.25
C LYS A 117 -2.33 15.59 0.25
N ASP A 118 -2.31 15.33 1.56
CA ASP A 118 -1.40 14.37 2.18
C ASP A 118 -1.61 12.96 1.59
N VAL A 119 -2.86 12.54 1.46
CA VAL A 119 -3.24 11.25 0.88
C VAL A 119 -2.90 11.17 -0.62
N ALA A 120 -3.07 12.25 -1.35
CA ALA A 120 -2.64 12.32 -2.75
C ALA A 120 -1.11 12.16 -2.89
N SER A 121 -0.33 12.61 -1.90
CA SER A 121 1.12 12.39 -1.86
C SER A 121 1.45 10.91 -1.69
N ILE A 122 0.72 10.19 -0.84
CA ILE A 122 0.88 8.73 -0.68
C ILE A 122 0.49 8.01 -1.99
N LEU A 123 -0.60 8.41 -2.63
CA LEU A 123 -0.99 7.90 -3.95
C LEU A 123 0.17 7.95 -4.94
N GLY A 124 0.91 9.06 -4.98
CA GLY A 124 2.08 9.20 -5.85
C GLY A 124 3.13 8.13 -5.61
N ASP A 125 3.40 7.80 -4.35
CA ASP A 125 4.36 6.74 -3.98
C ASP A 125 3.87 5.36 -4.39
N GLU A 126 2.59 5.04 -4.16
CA GLU A 126 1.99 3.77 -4.57
C GLU A 126 2.06 3.57 -6.11
N ALA A 127 1.85 4.64 -6.87
CA ALA A 127 1.98 4.60 -8.32
C ALA A 127 3.45 4.35 -8.75
N MET A 128 4.42 4.93 -8.05
CA MET A 128 5.84 4.66 -8.30
C MET A 128 6.21 3.22 -7.97
N HIS A 129 5.73 2.67 -6.85
CA HIS A 129 5.92 1.25 -6.51
C HIS A 129 5.39 0.35 -7.61
N TRP A 130 4.17 0.59 -8.05
CA TRP A 130 3.54 -0.17 -9.14
C TRP A 130 4.37 -0.12 -10.42
N ALA A 131 4.83 1.06 -10.83
CA ALA A 131 5.65 1.22 -12.03
C ALA A 131 6.96 0.43 -11.94
N ILE A 132 7.66 0.50 -10.82
CA ILE A 132 8.93 -0.21 -10.62
C ILE A 132 8.72 -1.73 -10.60
N LEU A 133 7.65 -2.24 -9.98
CA LEU A 133 7.35 -3.67 -9.99
C LEU A 133 7.00 -4.16 -11.38
N ARG A 134 6.27 -3.40 -12.18
CA ARG A 134 6.02 -3.71 -13.59
C ARG A 134 7.31 -3.78 -14.38
N GLN A 135 8.20 -2.81 -14.19
CA GLN A 135 9.51 -2.81 -14.84
C GLN A 135 10.33 -4.06 -14.47
N ALA A 136 10.32 -4.45 -13.20
CA ALA A 136 11.00 -5.66 -12.74
C ALA A 136 10.43 -6.94 -13.36
N LEU A 137 9.15 -6.93 -13.74
CA LEU A 137 8.48 -8.01 -14.48
C LEU A 137 8.74 -7.98 -15.99
N GLY A 138 9.45 -7.00 -16.51
CA GLY A 138 9.65 -6.82 -17.94
C GLY A 138 8.44 -6.22 -18.66
N GLU A 139 7.48 -5.66 -17.93
CA GLU A 139 6.30 -5.00 -18.46
C GLU A 139 6.52 -3.49 -18.60
N ASN A 140 5.69 -2.81 -19.41
CA ASN A 140 5.72 -1.36 -19.50
C ASN A 140 5.44 -0.74 -18.11
N PRO A 141 6.39 0.03 -17.54
CA PRO A 141 6.19 0.61 -16.20
C PRO A 141 5.13 1.72 -16.15
N VAL A 142 4.85 2.35 -17.30
CA VAL A 142 3.89 3.45 -17.41
C VAL A 142 2.86 3.16 -18.51
N PRO A 143 1.98 2.15 -18.27
CA PRO A 143 1.11 1.62 -19.33
C PRO A 143 -0.02 2.58 -19.72
N GLN A 144 -0.32 3.56 -18.90
CA GLN A 144 -1.47 4.44 -19.06
C GLN A 144 -1.19 5.83 -18.50
N ALA A 145 -1.94 6.83 -18.96
CA ALA A 145 -1.74 8.22 -18.54
C ALA A 145 -2.39 8.55 -17.19
N TYR A 146 -3.36 7.79 -16.74
CA TYR A 146 -4.11 8.01 -15.52
C TYR A 146 -4.19 6.73 -14.70
N ILE A 147 -4.22 6.85 -13.36
CA ILE A 147 -4.49 5.73 -12.48
C ILE A 147 -5.98 5.36 -12.59
N SER A 148 -6.25 4.11 -12.89
CA SER A 148 -7.62 3.58 -13.05
C SER A 148 -7.66 2.08 -12.72
#